data_c6d034aa7dc534af5849dde86ec406ff
#
_entry.id   c6d034aa7dc534af5849dde86ec406ff
#
_cell.length_a   1.000
_cell.length_b   1.000
_cell.length_c   1.000
_cell.angle_alpha   90.00
_cell.angle_beta   90.00
_cell.angle_gamma   90.00
#
_symmetry.space_group_name_H-M   'P 1'
#
loop_
_entity.id
_entity.type
_entity.pdbx_description
1 polymer ?
#
loop_
_entity_poly.entity_id
_entity_poly.type
_entity_poly.pdbx_seq_one_letter_code
_entity_poly.pdbx_strand_id
1 'polypeptide(L)'
;MKEKSTLVNARFSVGATYCFSTYATLFFVNGMGWMGENSALALGCAQVCLAGLFMIGAFEAMKTSPAANITLIFAFCFGVWGGTSNILTGLGVLLDPAVLGWMNLIAGGMLFLTLPAYRFDPWTSFVVEALAAGGVFFTGLSGVGVAPEVTGMAATIMFGFLGALGFYCFTCDFNNTVAGDHLPAGKPLFKRRVQPAIRENDAA
;
A
#
# COMPACT_ATOMS: atom_id res chain seq x y z
N MET A 1 16.31 -13.65 23.19
CA MET A 1 16.32 -13.85 21.73
C MET A 1 15.03 -13.38 21.03
N LYS A 2 13.83 -13.48 21.62
CA LYS A 2 12.55 -12.99 21.05
C LYS A 2 12.51 -11.45 20.87
N GLU A 3 13.09 -10.70 21.77
CA GLU A 3 13.06 -9.23 21.75
C GLU A 3 13.88 -8.62 20.58
N LYS A 4 15.04 -9.21 20.25
CA LYS A 4 15.85 -8.77 19.11
C LYS A 4 15.17 -9.03 17.74
N SER A 5 14.41 -10.12 17.61
CA SER A 5 13.72 -10.44 16.37
C SER A 5 12.54 -9.50 16.12
N THR A 6 11.85 -9.05 17.16
CA THR A 6 10.72 -8.11 17.08
C THR A 6 11.19 -6.71 16.63
N LEU A 7 12.33 -6.24 17.15
CA LEU A 7 12.92 -4.97 16.75
C LEU A 7 13.39 -4.94 15.30
N VAL A 8 13.96 -6.05 14.79
CA VAL A 8 14.38 -6.15 13.39
C VAL A 8 13.16 -6.14 12.46
N ASN A 9 12.12 -6.91 12.78
CA ASN A 9 10.90 -6.97 11.97
C ASN A 9 10.16 -5.62 11.93
N ALA A 10 10.12 -4.90 13.06
CA ALA A 10 9.54 -3.57 13.13
C ALA A 10 10.30 -2.55 12.25
N ARG A 11 11.61 -2.63 12.16
CA ARG A 11 12.42 -1.73 11.32
C ARG A 11 12.17 -1.93 9.82
N PHE A 12 11.96 -3.15 9.36
CA PHE A 12 11.65 -3.42 7.96
C PHE A 12 10.23 -2.95 7.59
N SER A 13 9.24 -3.09 8.47
CA SER A 13 7.88 -2.59 8.23
C SER A 13 7.85 -1.07 8.13
N VAL A 14 8.63 -0.37 8.95
CA VAL A 14 8.77 1.10 8.89
C VAL A 14 9.31 1.55 7.54
N GLY A 15 10.36 0.91 7.04
CA GLY A 15 10.91 1.21 5.71
C GLY A 15 9.91 0.96 4.58
N ALA A 16 9.12 -0.11 4.68
CA ALA A 16 8.06 -0.42 3.71
C ALA A 16 6.97 0.67 3.70
N THR A 17 6.53 1.14 4.85
CA THR A 17 5.53 2.22 4.97
C THR A 17 6.06 3.53 4.34
N TYR A 18 7.33 3.85 4.53
CA TYR A 18 7.97 4.99 3.88
C TYR A 18 7.94 4.87 2.35
N CYS A 19 8.38 3.73 1.81
CA CYS A 19 8.41 3.49 0.36
C CYS A 19 7.01 3.56 -0.25
N PHE A 20 6.03 2.98 0.42
CA PHE A 20 4.63 3.01 0.02
C PHE A 20 4.06 4.44 -0.02
N SER A 21 4.33 5.23 1.03
CA SER A 21 3.87 6.62 1.12
C SER A 21 4.51 7.51 0.05
N THR A 22 5.81 7.32 -0.20
CA THR A 22 6.54 8.01 -1.28
C THR A 22 5.95 7.66 -2.64
N TYR A 23 5.66 6.38 -2.87
CA TYR A 23 5.06 5.89 -4.09
C TYR A 23 3.67 6.50 -4.34
N ALA A 24 2.79 6.51 -3.33
CA ALA A 24 1.46 7.10 -3.43
C ALA A 24 1.54 8.61 -3.71
N THR A 25 2.48 9.31 -3.10
CA THR A 25 2.72 10.74 -3.34
C THR A 25 3.19 11.00 -4.78
N LEU A 26 4.08 10.18 -5.31
CA LEU A 26 4.50 10.30 -6.72
C LEU A 26 3.34 10.10 -7.69
N PHE A 27 2.43 9.17 -7.40
CA PHE A 27 1.22 8.98 -8.18
C PHE A 27 0.32 10.21 -8.15
N PHE A 28 0.11 10.78 -6.97
CA PHE A 28 -0.65 12.02 -6.81
C PHE A 28 -0.05 13.17 -7.63
N VAL A 29 1.25 13.42 -7.48
CA VAL A 29 1.96 14.51 -8.19
C VAL A 29 1.89 14.33 -9.71
N ASN A 30 2.04 13.07 -10.18
CA ASN A 30 1.90 12.75 -11.61
C ASN A 30 0.45 12.95 -12.09
N GLY A 31 -0.55 12.46 -11.36
CA GLY A 31 -1.96 12.59 -11.71
C GLY A 31 -2.47 14.03 -11.69
N MET A 32 -1.84 14.90 -10.88
CA MET A 32 -2.09 16.35 -10.90
C MET A 32 -1.41 17.09 -12.05
N GLY A 33 -0.62 16.38 -12.88
CA GLY A 33 0.11 17.01 -13.99
C GLY A 33 1.27 17.90 -13.57
N TRP A 34 1.76 17.75 -12.32
CA TRP A 34 2.87 18.58 -11.80
C TRP A 34 4.25 18.05 -12.21
N MET A 35 4.31 16.88 -12.84
CA MET A 35 5.52 16.36 -13.44
C MET A 35 5.66 16.83 -14.88
N GLY A 36 6.91 16.94 -15.36
CA GLY A 36 7.18 17.31 -16.76
C GLY A 36 6.76 16.23 -17.75
N GLU A 37 6.64 16.59 -19.03
CA GLU A 37 6.15 15.73 -20.11
C GLU A 37 6.94 14.42 -20.27
N ASN A 38 8.23 14.40 -19.93
CA ASN A 38 9.12 13.24 -20.05
C ASN A 38 9.30 12.50 -18.71
N SER A 39 8.39 12.68 -17.76
CA SER A 39 8.52 12.08 -16.41
C SER A 39 8.26 10.58 -16.37
N ALA A 40 7.59 10.00 -17.37
CA ALA A 40 7.17 8.60 -17.35
C ALA A 40 8.33 7.62 -17.09
N LEU A 41 9.46 7.79 -17.78
CA LEU A 41 10.63 6.93 -17.60
C LEU A 41 11.19 7.02 -16.17
N ALA A 42 11.39 8.25 -15.67
CA ALA A 42 11.92 8.47 -14.32
C ALA A 42 10.94 7.97 -13.24
N LEU A 43 9.64 8.23 -13.42
CA LEU A 43 8.59 7.73 -12.56
C LEU A 43 8.58 6.20 -12.52
N GLY A 44 8.64 5.56 -13.68
CA GLY A 44 8.69 4.10 -13.78
C GLY A 44 9.90 3.49 -13.07
N CYS A 45 11.09 4.07 -13.24
CA CYS A 45 12.30 3.64 -12.51
C CYS A 45 12.13 3.80 -11.00
N ALA A 46 11.62 4.94 -10.54
CA ALA A 46 11.35 5.18 -9.12
C ALA A 46 10.34 4.15 -8.56
N GLN A 47 9.27 3.86 -9.30
CA GLN A 47 8.26 2.89 -8.92
C GLN A 47 8.81 1.48 -8.74
N VAL A 48 9.62 1.00 -9.70
CA VAL A 48 10.25 -0.34 -9.62
C VAL A 48 11.19 -0.43 -8.41
N CYS A 49 12.02 0.61 -8.18
CA CYS A 49 12.91 0.65 -7.05
C CYS A 49 12.16 0.66 -5.71
N LEU A 50 11.14 1.52 -5.57
CA LEU A 50 10.33 1.60 -4.36
C LEU A 50 9.54 0.31 -4.12
N ALA A 51 9.01 -0.32 -5.17
CA ALA A 51 8.31 -1.58 -5.07
C ALA A 51 9.23 -2.70 -4.57
N GLY A 52 10.48 -2.76 -5.04
CA GLY A 52 11.46 -3.73 -4.56
C GLY A 52 11.71 -3.60 -3.05
N LEU A 53 11.93 -2.39 -2.56
CA LEU A 53 12.11 -2.12 -1.13
C LEU A 53 10.84 -2.42 -0.32
N PHE A 54 9.68 -2.07 -0.86
CA PHE A 54 8.39 -2.35 -0.25
C PHE A 54 8.10 -3.86 -0.14
N MET A 55 8.43 -4.64 -1.16
CA MET A 55 8.28 -6.09 -1.16
C MET A 55 9.12 -6.76 -0.07
N ILE A 56 10.35 -6.30 0.16
CA ILE A 56 11.19 -6.81 1.25
C ILE A 56 10.48 -6.64 2.61
N GLY A 57 9.95 -5.45 2.88
CA GLY A 57 9.18 -5.18 4.10
C GLY A 57 7.91 -6.02 4.20
N ALA A 58 7.20 -6.22 3.08
CA ALA A 58 6.00 -7.03 3.03
C ALA A 58 6.29 -8.51 3.33
N PHE A 59 7.37 -9.09 2.79
CA PHE A 59 7.79 -10.46 3.10
C PHE A 59 8.10 -10.65 4.60
N GLU A 60 8.72 -9.67 5.23
CA GLU A 60 8.95 -9.73 6.67
C GLU A 60 7.65 -9.64 7.47
N ALA A 61 6.73 -8.73 7.07
CA ALA A 61 5.44 -8.58 7.73
C ALA A 61 4.53 -9.82 7.58
N MET A 62 4.65 -10.59 6.49
CA MET A 62 3.91 -11.84 6.29
C MET A 62 4.19 -12.89 7.36
N LYS A 63 5.34 -12.85 8.02
CA LYS A 63 5.67 -13.75 9.12
C LYS A 63 4.81 -13.50 10.36
N THR A 64 4.23 -12.33 10.48
CA THR A 64 3.46 -11.90 11.66
C THR A 64 2.00 -11.56 11.34
N SER A 65 1.69 -11.21 10.09
CA SER A 65 0.33 -10.82 9.68
C SER A 65 0.00 -11.33 8.28
N PRO A 66 -1.05 -12.16 8.12
CA PRO A 66 -1.53 -12.57 6.79
C PRO A 66 -1.98 -11.38 5.93
N ALA A 67 -2.36 -10.25 6.56
CA ALA A 67 -2.76 -9.05 5.83
C ALA A 67 -1.62 -8.47 4.98
N ALA A 68 -0.35 -8.76 5.31
CA ALA A 68 0.79 -8.34 4.51
C ALA A 68 0.84 -8.97 3.10
N ASN A 69 0.10 -10.06 2.84
CA ASN A 69 -0.07 -10.60 1.48
C ASN A 69 -0.65 -9.57 0.52
N ILE A 70 -1.54 -8.71 1.01
CA ILE A 70 -2.19 -7.67 0.23
C ILE A 70 -1.16 -6.63 -0.20
N THR A 71 -0.27 -6.27 0.70
CA THR A 71 0.86 -5.38 0.45
C THR A 71 1.73 -5.89 -0.70
N LEU A 72 1.96 -7.22 -0.79
CA LEU A 72 2.69 -7.82 -1.90
C LEU A 72 1.94 -7.69 -3.23
N ILE A 73 0.63 -7.94 -3.25
CA ILE A 73 -0.20 -7.79 -4.44
C ILE A 73 -0.13 -6.33 -4.93
N PHE A 74 -0.25 -5.37 -4.00
CA PHE A 74 -0.13 -3.96 -4.31
C PHE A 74 1.25 -3.61 -4.88
N ALA A 75 2.34 -4.06 -4.25
CA ALA A 75 3.70 -3.82 -4.72
C ALA A 75 3.92 -4.39 -6.12
N PHE A 76 3.42 -5.58 -6.39
CA PHE A 76 3.55 -6.22 -7.70
C PHE A 76 2.75 -5.47 -8.77
N CYS A 77 1.46 -5.26 -8.56
CA CYS A 77 0.59 -4.65 -9.57
C CYS A 77 0.96 -3.20 -9.86
N PHE A 78 1.21 -2.41 -8.82
CA PHE A 78 1.48 -1.00 -8.96
C PHE A 78 2.95 -0.69 -9.19
N GLY A 79 3.82 -1.31 -8.42
CA GLY A 79 5.25 -1.03 -8.49
C GLY A 79 5.90 -1.71 -9.69
N VAL A 80 5.91 -3.04 -9.71
CA VAL A 80 6.63 -3.77 -10.74
C VAL A 80 5.93 -3.61 -12.09
N TRP A 81 4.64 -3.95 -12.17
CA TRP A 81 3.91 -3.89 -13.44
C TRP A 81 3.65 -2.44 -13.90
N GLY A 82 3.11 -1.59 -13.04
CA GLY A 82 2.88 -0.18 -13.36
C GLY A 82 4.17 0.57 -13.65
N GLY A 83 5.23 0.32 -12.85
CA GLY A 83 6.54 0.89 -13.08
C GLY A 83 7.16 0.46 -14.40
N THR A 84 7.11 -0.82 -14.74
CA THR A 84 7.58 -1.34 -16.02
C THR A 84 6.79 -0.74 -17.20
N SER A 85 5.48 -0.59 -17.06
CA SER A 85 4.65 0.06 -18.08
C SER A 85 5.04 1.51 -18.29
N ASN A 86 5.31 2.26 -17.23
CA ASN A 86 5.80 3.64 -17.34
C ASN A 86 7.19 3.73 -17.97
N ILE A 87 8.10 2.79 -17.68
CA ILE A 87 9.40 2.71 -18.33
C ILE A 87 9.21 2.50 -19.84
N LEU A 88 8.41 1.52 -20.25
CA LEU A 88 8.14 1.22 -21.65
C LEU A 88 7.51 2.41 -22.36
N THR A 89 6.53 3.06 -21.74
CA THR A 89 5.91 4.28 -22.25
C THR A 89 6.94 5.40 -22.44
N GLY A 90 7.81 5.59 -21.45
CA GLY A 90 8.89 6.58 -21.53
C GLY A 90 9.94 6.29 -22.61
N LEU A 91 10.06 5.02 -23.02
CA LEU A 91 10.88 4.56 -24.14
C LEU A 91 10.12 4.61 -25.49
N GLY A 92 8.89 5.10 -25.53
CA GLY A 92 8.08 5.22 -26.74
C GLY A 92 7.36 3.93 -27.14
N VAL A 93 7.30 2.92 -26.29
CA VAL A 93 6.54 1.70 -26.57
C VAL A 93 5.07 1.95 -26.29
N LEU A 94 4.23 1.74 -27.30
CA LEU A 94 2.78 1.85 -27.18
C LEU A 94 2.24 0.59 -26.48
N LEU A 95 1.67 0.75 -25.31
CA LEU A 95 1.02 -0.31 -24.55
C LEU A 95 -0.50 -0.14 -24.61
N ASP A 96 -1.22 -1.26 -24.62
CA ASP A 96 -2.67 -1.23 -24.48
C ASP A 96 -3.04 -0.88 -23.02
N PRO A 97 -3.65 0.30 -22.77
CA PRO A 97 -4.01 0.71 -21.42
C PRO A 97 -5.06 -0.19 -20.77
N ALA A 98 -5.88 -0.89 -21.56
CA ALA A 98 -6.92 -1.75 -21.06
C ALA A 98 -6.35 -2.94 -20.27
N VAL A 99 -5.22 -3.51 -20.68
CA VAL A 99 -4.58 -4.62 -19.94
C VAL A 99 -4.19 -4.19 -18.54
N LEU A 100 -3.52 -3.05 -18.42
CA LEU A 100 -3.16 -2.47 -17.11
C LEU A 100 -4.41 -2.09 -16.31
N GLY A 101 -5.43 -1.57 -16.99
CA GLY A 101 -6.72 -1.25 -16.39
C GLY A 101 -7.38 -2.48 -15.73
N TRP A 102 -7.48 -3.60 -16.45
CA TRP A 102 -8.04 -4.83 -15.90
C TRP A 102 -7.22 -5.39 -14.74
N MET A 103 -5.90 -5.35 -14.82
CA MET A 103 -5.05 -5.79 -13.70
C MET A 103 -5.31 -4.96 -12.44
N ASN A 104 -5.41 -3.64 -12.58
CA ASN A 104 -5.71 -2.76 -11.46
C ASN A 104 -7.13 -2.96 -10.91
N LEU A 105 -8.14 -3.22 -11.76
CA LEU A 105 -9.48 -3.56 -11.29
C LEU A 105 -9.49 -4.82 -10.45
N ILE A 106 -8.83 -5.88 -10.89
CA ILE A 106 -8.72 -7.14 -10.15
C ILE A 106 -7.98 -6.90 -8.83
N ALA A 107 -6.84 -6.22 -8.86
CA ALA A 107 -6.06 -5.93 -7.66
C ALA A 107 -6.84 -5.07 -6.66
N GLY A 108 -7.46 -3.98 -7.11
CA GLY A 108 -8.29 -3.11 -6.27
C GLY A 108 -9.49 -3.85 -5.66
N GLY A 109 -10.15 -4.70 -6.45
CA GLY A 109 -11.22 -5.58 -5.97
C GLY A 109 -10.75 -6.53 -4.88
N MET A 110 -9.59 -7.15 -5.06
CA MET A 110 -8.97 -8.02 -4.03
C MET A 110 -8.64 -7.25 -2.76
N LEU A 111 -8.09 -6.04 -2.87
CA LEU A 111 -7.82 -5.17 -1.73
C LEU A 111 -9.10 -4.83 -0.96
N PHE A 112 -10.22 -4.54 -1.63
CA PHE A 112 -11.52 -4.33 -0.97
C PHE A 112 -12.02 -5.58 -0.24
N LEU A 113 -11.88 -6.76 -0.82
CA LEU A 113 -12.30 -8.00 -0.18
C LEU A 113 -11.49 -8.32 1.08
N THR A 114 -10.26 -7.84 1.17
CA THR A 114 -9.37 -8.09 2.31
C THR A 114 -9.41 -6.97 3.35
N LEU A 115 -10.01 -5.82 3.03
CA LEU A 115 -10.16 -4.69 3.95
C LEU A 115 -10.71 -5.08 5.34
N PRO A 116 -11.68 -5.99 5.49
CA PRO A 116 -12.14 -6.42 6.81
C PRO A 116 -11.06 -7.04 7.71
N ALA A 117 -9.94 -7.49 7.17
CA ALA A 117 -8.83 -8.01 7.96
C ALA A 117 -8.18 -6.93 8.85
N TYR A 118 -8.21 -5.67 8.39
CA TYR A 118 -7.63 -4.51 9.10
C TYR A 118 -8.54 -3.91 10.18
N ARG A 119 -9.76 -4.43 10.37
CA ARG A 119 -10.72 -3.88 11.33
C ARG A 119 -10.26 -3.90 12.80
N PHE A 120 -9.28 -4.75 13.11
CA PHE A 120 -8.70 -4.88 14.45
C PHE A 120 -7.37 -4.14 14.61
N ASP A 121 -6.88 -3.53 13.55
CA ASP A 121 -5.68 -2.68 13.56
C ASP A 121 -6.07 -1.23 13.88
N PRO A 122 -5.13 -0.33 14.15
CA PRO A 122 -5.41 1.09 14.28
C PRO A 122 -6.26 1.60 13.10
N TRP A 123 -7.20 2.52 13.36
CA TRP A 123 -8.08 3.05 12.31
C TRP A 123 -7.29 3.66 11.14
N THR A 124 -6.12 4.20 11.40
CA THR A 124 -5.23 4.74 10.37
C THR A 124 -4.82 3.68 9.36
N SER A 125 -4.47 2.47 9.82
CA SER A 125 -4.15 1.34 8.93
C SER A 125 -5.34 0.93 8.08
N PHE A 126 -6.54 0.90 8.66
CA PHE A 126 -7.77 0.61 7.92
C PHE A 126 -8.03 1.65 6.82
N VAL A 127 -7.87 2.94 7.13
CA VAL A 127 -8.08 4.03 6.16
C VAL A 127 -7.00 4.03 5.08
N VAL A 128 -5.74 3.78 5.43
CA VAL A 128 -4.65 3.61 4.47
C VAL A 128 -4.98 2.51 3.46
N GLU A 129 -5.45 1.36 3.94
CA GLU A 129 -5.81 0.24 3.08
C GLU A 129 -7.04 0.54 2.21
N ALA A 130 -8.05 1.22 2.77
CA ALA A 130 -9.23 1.64 2.02
C ALA A 130 -8.89 2.64 0.90
N LEU A 131 -8.00 3.59 1.17
CA LEU A 131 -7.51 4.55 0.18
C LEU A 131 -6.67 3.84 -0.90
N ALA A 132 -5.83 2.87 -0.51
CA ALA A 132 -5.08 2.06 -1.45
C ALA A 132 -6.00 1.25 -2.37
N ALA A 133 -6.97 0.52 -1.79
CA ALA A 133 -7.94 -0.25 -2.54
C ALA A 133 -8.74 0.63 -3.53
N GLY A 134 -9.25 1.75 -3.05
CA GLY A 134 -9.99 2.71 -3.88
C GLY A 134 -9.13 3.32 -4.98
N GLY A 135 -7.93 3.80 -4.65
CA GLY A 135 -7.00 4.38 -5.62
C GLY A 135 -6.68 3.40 -6.75
N VAL A 136 -6.33 2.15 -6.40
CA VAL A 136 -6.04 1.09 -7.38
C VAL A 136 -7.27 0.77 -8.23
N PHE A 137 -8.44 0.62 -7.61
CA PHE A 137 -9.69 0.29 -8.30
C PHE A 137 -10.09 1.39 -9.29
N PHE A 138 -10.05 2.66 -8.87
CA PHE A 138 -10.37 3.79 -9.76
C PHE A 138 -9.34 3.98 -10.87
N THR A 139 -8.05 3.69 -10.63
CA THR A 139 -7.04 3.63 -11.70
C THR A 139 -7.41 2.56 -12.72
N GLY A 140 -7.90 1.41 -12.25
CA GLY A 140 -8.38 0.35 -13.12
C GLY A 140 -9.56 0.78 -13.99
N LEU A 141 -10.58 1.41 -13.39
CA LEU A 141 -11.73 1.96 -14.12
C LEU A 141 -11.32 2.97 -15.19
N SER A 142 -10.40 3.86 -14.85
CA SER A 142 -9.85 4.83 -15.81
C SER A 142 -9.14 4.13 -16.96
N GLY A 143 -8.33 3.11 -16.69
CA GLY A 143 -7.58 2.36 -17.69
C GLY A 143 -8.47 1.54 -18.65
N VAL A 144 -9.61 1.05 -18.19
CA VAL A 144 -10.60 0.36 -19.06
C VAL A 144 -11.60 1.32 -19.71
N GLY A 145 -11.44 2.63 -19.56
CA GLY A 145 -12.25 3.65 -20.24
C GLY A 145 -13.58 3.99 -19.57
N VAL A 146 -13.80 3.59 -18.31
CA VAL A 146 -15.01 3.95 -17.56
C VAL A 146 -14.86 5.34 -16.97
N ALA A 147 -15.48 6.36 -17.60
CA ALA A 147 -15.41 7.76 -17.22
C ALA A 147 -13.98 8.20 -16.83
N PRO A 148 -12.99 8.07 -17.74
CA PRO A 148 -11.56 8.09 -17.41
C PRO A 148 -11.10 9.37 -16.70
N GLU A 149 -11.68 10.53 -17.04
CA GLU A 149 -11.37 11.79 -16.37
C GLU A 149 -11.79 11.79 -14.91
N VAL A 150 -13.01 11.32 -14.62
CA VAL A 150 -13.56 11.31 -13.25
C VAL A 150 -12.87 10.26 -12.42
N THR A 151 -12.73 9.05 -12.95
CA THR A 151 -12.11 7.92 -12.21
C THR A 151 -10.61 8.14 -12.04
N GLY A 152 -9.93 8.71 -13.04
CA GLY A 152 -8.53 9.10 -12.93
C GLY A 152 -8.30 10.18 -11.86
N MET A 153 -9.15 11.20 -11.80
CA MET A 153 -9.07 12.24 -10.78
C MET A 153 -9.38 11.66 -9.39
N ALA A 154 -10.38 10.79 -9.26
CA ALA A 154 -10.69 10.12 -8.01
C ALA A 154 -9.51 9.29 -7.49
N ALA A 155 -8.87 8.52 -8.37
CA ALA A 155 -7.65 7.77 -8.04
C ALA A 155 -6.53 8.70 -7.55
N THR A 156 -6.28 9.78 -8.28
CA THR A 156 -5.27 10.79 -7.95
C THR A 156 -5.48 11.37 -6.55
N ILE A 157 -6.70 11.79 -6.24
CA ILE A 157 -7.04 12.35 -4.91
C ILE A 157 -6.84 11.29 -3.81
N MET A 158 -7.28 10.05 -4.04
CA MET A 158 -7.09 8.96 -3.07
C MET A 158 -5.60 8.70 -2.81
N PHE A 159 -4.76 8.72 -3.83
CA PHE A 159 -3.31 8.57 -3.65
C PHE A 159 -2.68 9.75 -2.92
N GLY A 160 -3.20 10.97 -3.09
CA GLY A 160 -2.76 12.13 -2.31
C GLY A 160 -3.03 11.96 -0.80
N PHE A 161 -4.25 11.57 -0.45
CA PHE A 161 -4.59 11.27 0.96
C PHE A 161 -3.83 10.06 1.49
N LEU A 162 -3.66 9.02 0.66
CA LEU A 162 -2.89 7.84 1.00
C LEU A 162 -1.42 8.19 1.31
N GLY A 163 -0.79 9.01 0.49
CA GLY A 163 0.57 9.48 0.71
C GLY A 163 0.70 10.25 2.03
N ALA A 164 -0.17 11.23 2.26
CA ALA A 164 -0.16 12.05 3.47
C ALA A 164 -0.38 11.21 4.74
N LEU A 165 -1.41 10.35 4.75
CA LEU A 165 -1.71 9.48 5.88
C LEU A 165 -0.63 8.41 6.09
N GLY A 166 -0.06 7.90 4.99
CA GLY A 166 1.02 6.93 5.04
C GLY A 166 2.29 7.52 5.65
N PHE A 167 2.66 8.76 5.34
CA PHE A 167 3.76 9.45 6.02
C PHE A 167 3.47 9.70 7.50
N TYR A 168 2.23 9.98 7.87
CA TYR A 168 1.84 10.04 9.28
C TYR A 168 2.04 8.69 9.98
N CYS A 169 1.57 7.60 9.37
CA CYS A 169 1.77 6.25 9.91
C CYS A 169 3.27 5.91 10.02
N PHE A 170 4.06 6.22 8.98
CA PHE A 170 5.51 6.06 9.03
C PHE A 170 6.12 6.81 10.21
N THR A 171 5.72 8.07 10.44
CA THR A 171 6.21 8.88 11.55
C THR A 171 5.85 8.27 12.90
N CYS A 172 4.61 7.78 13.06
CA CYS A 172 4.19 7.07 14.27
C CYS A 172 5.01 5.80 14.49
N ASP A 173 5.14 4.95 13.47
CA ASP A 173 5.86 3.69 13.56
C ASP A 173 7.36 3.91 13.85
N PHE A 174 7.96 4.89 13.18
CA PHE A 174 9.37 5.25 13.39
C PHE A 174 9.61 5.70 14.83
N ASN A 175 8.85 6.69 15.30
CA ASN A 175 9.05 7.23 16.64
C ASN A 175 8.72 6.19 17.73
N ASN A 176 7.63 5.44 17.58
CA ASN A 176 7.23 4.43 18.56
C ASN A 176 8.21 3.25 18.63
N THR A 177 8.80 2.87 17.49
CA THR A 177 9.66 1.69 17.40
C THR A 177 11.14 2.02 17.61
N VAL A 178 11.61 3.15 17.07
CA VAL A 178 13.03 3.51 17.02
C VAL A 178 13.40 4.48 18.12
N ALA A 179 12.58 5.52 18.37
CA ALA A 179 12.85 6.56 19.35
C ALA A 179 12.24 6.26 20.74
N GLY A 180 11.27 5.31 20.82
CA GLY A 180 10.59 4.97 22.07
C GLY A 180 9.50 5.96 22.47
N ASP A 181 9.14 6.90 21.61
CA ASP A 181 8.04 7.83 21.81
C ASP A 181 6.68 7.14 21.57
N HIS A 182 5.63 7.69 22.17
CA HIS A 182 4.26 7.16 22.01
C HIS A 182 3.40 8.11 21.19
N LEU A 183 3.61 8.15 19.87
CA LEU A 183 2.72 8.87 18.97
C LEU A 183 1.42 8.09 18.71
N PRO A 184 0.26 8.78 18.62
CA PRO A 184 -1.04 8.12 18.52
C PRO A 184 -1.28 7.57 17.10
N ALA A 185 -1.11 6.28 16.89
CA ALA A 185 -1.50 5.59 15.66
C ALA A 185 -3.02 5.38 15.53
N GLY A 186 -3.78 5.75 16.56
CA GLY A 186 -5.24 5.55 16.65
C GLY A 186 -5.64 4.27 17.36
N LYS A 187 -6.95 4.14 17.63
CA LYS A 187 -7.53 2.94 18.26
C LYS A 187 -8.11 2.04 17.19
N PRO A 188 -8.15 0.71 17.40
CA PRO A 188 -8.85 -0.19 16.50
C PRO A 188 -10.34 0.15 16.39
N LEU A 189 -10.91 0.00 15.19
CA LEU A 189 -12.33 0.19 14.94
C LEU A 189 -13.19 -0.84 15.70
N PHE A 190 -12.67 -2.08 15.83
CA PHE A 190 -13.33 -3.15 16.55
C PHE A 190 -12.38 -3.78 17.57
N LYS A 191 -12.90 -4.12 18.73
CA LYS A 191 -12.13 -4.88 19.74
C LYS A 191 -12.11 -6.36 19.35
N ARG A 192 -10.94 -7.00 19.36
CA ARG A 192 -10.88 -8.46 19.28
C ARG A 192 -11.64 -9.06 20.46
N ARG A 193 -12.59 -9.96 20.20
CA ARG A 193 -13.12 -10.83 21.25
C ARG A 193 -11.95 -11.72 21.70
N VAL A 194 -11.54 -11.56 22.94
CA VAL A 194 -10.62 -12.51 23.58
C VAL A 194 -11.39 -13.82 23.65
N GLN A 195 -11.05 -14.80 22.83
CA GLN A 195 -11.55 -16.16 23.05
C GLN A 195 -10.99 -16.58 24.42
N PRO A 196 -11.87 -17.04 25.35
CA PRO A 196 -11.36 -17.60 26.59
C PRO A 196 -10.39 -18.73 26.22
N ALA A 197 -9.20 -18.68 26.81
CA ALA A 197 -8.22 -19.74 26.61
C ALA A 197 -8.92 -21.07 26.89
N ILE A 198 -8.96 -21.97 25.91
CA ILE A 198 -9.43 -23.34 26.11
C ILE A 198 -8.53 -23.88 27.22
N ARG A 199 -9.10 -24.10 28.38
CA ARG A 199 -8.37 -24.74 29.46
C ARG A 199 -8.03 -26.15 28.98
N GLU A 200 -6.74 -26.42 28.84
CA GLU A 200 -6.21 -27.76 28.48
C GLU A 200 -6.62 -28.86 29.49
N ASN A 201 -7.39 -28.52 30.52
CA ASN A 201 -7.79 -29.45 31.59
C ASN A 201 -9.12 -30.20 31.33
N ASP A 202 -9.81 -29.94 30.21
CA ASP A 202 -11.06 -30.66 29.88
C ASP A 202 -10.85 -31.89 28.98
N ALA A 203 -9.61 -32.33 28.78
CA ALA A 203 -9.22 -33.56 28.08
C ALA A 203 -8.52 -34.54 29.00
N ALA A 204 -9.17 -34.92 30.13
CA ALA A 204 -8.77 -36.05 30.96
C ALA A 204 -9.93 -37.03 31.11
#